data_5646f1ec83d9bd1344037f4d3046677d
#
_entry.id   5646f1ec83d9bd1344037f4d3046677d
#
_cell.length_a   1.000
_cell.length_b   1.000
_cell.length_c   1.000
_cell.angle_alpha   90.00
_cell.angle_beta   90.00
_cell.angle_gamma   90.00
#
_symmetry.space_group_name_H-M   'P 1'
#
loop_
_entity.id
_entity.type
_entity.pdbx_description
1 polymer ?
#
loop_
_entity_poly.entity_id
_entity_poly.type
_entity_poly.pdbx_seq_one_letter_code
_entity_poly.pdbx_strand_id
1 'polypeptide(L)'
;MAIANNSEVEDLSDGEDNDPAVDEVILQDVDLMDENPDFSPPDSSGDDSGEEYTPPDAAEDTDSENESQPNHPQVHRRGRKKQHIENDELDEEDQRHGEPRPEPRNAGRGEHWRSAPFRPNLVQFQDGDDGLKDERTGWQPLDYVEQYIDSDLMKLIADCTNAMSLGNSGRSLSTSVDEIYHFFGAAILMSCVPYPQIRMFWSNALQIPAISNTMSRDRFFKLRSHLKVVIDYDVSEDKRETDKFWKVRPFMDRILTGCRLQVRPECVSIDEQMIPFTGACPFRQYVPLKPNPVGMKNFVLASVDGLVLDFEVYQGSKTLASKVQDSDGLGLGTLVIKRLSETLTAGTQVYCDRFFTTIQAVDHMLKDDIYLTGTVMKGRVKQAMNKLPDDKTLKHQGRGAVSTVTRADGKLCVVKWYDNKPVVMLSTVHSEQPEDTCQRWSKKGKKYVTVTRPSIVREYNSKMGGVDMSDRMMSYYRMSVRTKKWTIRMLMHFMDLALANSWLLYRRDNQENVTPRKSIMKFLEFRMVVAQVFLSKCDVLHEGAHVTEEENENGHLPPPGKKSRVTPIPHISVRSSAAHLPEMVALKNPMRCRAQ
;
A
#
# COMPACT_ATOMS: atom_id res chain seq x y z
N MET A 1 28.66 -5.56 -34.52
CA MET A 1 27.89 -6.77 -34.81
C MET A 1 26.76 -6.84 -33.79
N ALA A 2 25.57 -6.50 -34.24
CA ALA A 2 24.35 -6.46 -33.46
C ALA A 2 23.72 -7.85 -33.48
N ILE A 3 23.29 -8.34 -32.34
CA ILE A 3 22.34 -9.44 -32.28
C ILE A 3 21.10 -8.91 -31.56
N ALA A 4 20.08 -8.66 -32.37
CA ALA A 4 18.74 -8.36 -31.91
C ALA A 4 18.09 -9.67 -31.48
N ASN A 5 17.59 -9.73 -30.23
CA ASN A 5 16.61 -10.71 -29.85
C ASN A 5 15.26 -9.99 -29.69
N ASN A 6 14.43 -10.13 -30.71
CA ASN A 6 13.01 -9.91 -30.64
C ASN A 6 12.39 -11.05 -29.82
N SER A 7 11.91 -10.75 -28.62
CA SER A 7 10.83 -11.47 -28.00
C SER A 7 9.60 -10.58 -28.06
N GLU A 8 8.71 -10.88 -28.97
CA GLU A 8 7.35 -10.33 -29.01
C GLU A 8 6.62 -10.82 -27.74
N VAL A 9 6.61 -9.97 -26.73
CA VAL A 9 5.63 -10.05 -25.66
C VAL A 9 4.43 -9.29 -26.18
N GLU A 10 3.35 -9.99 -26.50
CA GLU A 10 2.07 -9.38 -26.79
C GLU A 10 1.63 -8.57 -25.56
N ASP A 11 1.65 -7.27 -25.75
CA ASP A 11 1.23 -6.24 -24.81
C ASP A 11 -0.30 -6.32 -24.63
N LEU A 12 -0.76 -7.12 -23.67
CA LEU A 12 -2.14 -7.12 -23.16
C LEU A 12 -2.27 -6.15 -22.00
N SER A 13 -1.61 -4.99 -22.07
CA SER A 13 -1.99 -3.88 -21.23
C SER A 13 -3.34 -3.36 -21.77
N ASP A 14 -4.41 -3.53 -21.01
CA ASP A 14 -5.59 -2.68 -21.12
C ASP A 14 -5.06 -1.25 -20.95
N GLY A 15 -4.86 -0.56 -22.08
CA GLY A 15 -4.18 0.71 -22.10
C GLY A 15 -4.95 1.75 -21.31
N GLU A 16 -4.47 2.08 -20.14
CA GLU A 16 -4.60 3.43 -19.63
C GLU A 16 -3.75 4.31 -20.56
N ASP A 17 -4.36 4.71 -21.67
CA ASP A 17 -3.83 5.75 -22.52
C ASP A 17 -3.90 7.05 -21.71
N ASN A 18 -2.84 7.34 -20.95
CA ASN A 18 -2.69 8.62 -20.27
C ASN A 18 -2.81 9.74 -21.32
N ASP A 19 -3.72 10.66 -21.10
CA ASP A 19 -3.87 11.86 -21.92
C ASP A 19 -2.63 12.75 -21.67
N PRO A 20 -1.84 13.10 -22.70
CA PRO A 20 -0.67 13.98 -22.51
C PRO A 20 -0.99 15.30 -21.80
N ALA A 21 -2.22 15.80 -21.93
CA ALA A 21 -2.65 17.03 -21.25
C ALA A 21 -2.86 16.82 -19.75
N VAL A 22 -3.26 15.62 -19.31
CA VAL A 22 -3.35 15.25 -17.89
C VAL A 22 -1.95 14.99 -17.35
N ASP A 23 -1.10 14.32 -18.14
CA ASP A 23 0.32 14.13 -17.81
C ASP A 23 1.07 15.47 -17.71
N GLU A 24 0.75 16.48 -18.52
CA GLU A 24 1.41 17.78 -18.49
C GLU A 24 1.05 18.59 -17.23
N VAL A 25 -0.20 18.52 -16.76
CA VAL A 25 -0.62 19.12 -15.48
C VAL A 25 -0.02 18.34 -14.29
N ILE A 26 0.00 17.02 -14.37
CA ILE A 26 0.60 16.15 -13.36
C ILE A 26 2.13 16.26 -13.38
N LEU A 27 2.75 16.37 -14.57
CA LEU A 27 4.19 16.55 -14.72
C LEU A 27 4.66 17.93 -14.26
N GLN A 28 3.86 19.00 -14.42
CA GLN A 28 4.20 20.31 -13.85
C GLN A 28 4.20 20.29 -12.31
N ASP A 29 3.39 19.44 -11.68
CA ASP A 29 3.43 19.20 -10.24
C ASP A 29 4.53 18.22 -9.82
N VAL A 30 4.94 17.31 -10.70
CA VAL A 30 6.06 16.36 -10.48
C VAL A 30 7.43 17.05 -10.53
N ASP A 31 7.57 18.24 -11.13
CA ASP A 31 8.79 19.06 -11.03
C ASP A 31 9.14 19.49 -9.58
N LEU A 32 8.24 19.28 -8.62
CA LEU A 32 8.55 19.33 -7.19
C LEU A 32 9.15 18.00 -6.66
N MET A 33 9.10 16.95 -7.44
CA MET A 33 9.83 15.69 -7.25
C MET A 33 11.09 15.73 -8.08
N ASP A 34 12.20 15.18 -7.59
CA ASP A 34 13.51 15.25 -8.24
C ASP A 34 13.48 14.94 -9.75
N GLU A 35 14.09 15.83 -10.55
CA GLU A 35 14.44 15.57 -11.93
C GLU A 35 15.53 14.48 -12.03
N ASN A 36 15.17 13.22 -11.83
CA ASN A 36 16.05 12.11 -12.17
C ASN A 36 15.29 11.12 -13.05
N PRO A 37 15.32 11.28 -14.39
CA PRO A 37 14.58 10.46 -15.34
C PRO A 37 15.10 9.01 -15.46
N ASP A 38 16.26 8.68 -14.87
CA ASP A 38 16.92 7.37 -15.01
C ASP A 38 16.76 6.42 -13.80
N PHE A 39 15.91 6.76 -12.83
CA PHE A 39 15.69 5.87 -11.69
C PHE A 39 14.57 4.87 -11.96
N SER A 40 14.90 3.81 -12.68
CA SER A 40 14.09 2.59 -12.63
C SER A 40 14.24 1.96 -11.25
N PRO A 41 13.14 1.59 -10.56
CA PRO A 41 13.27 0.87 -9.29
C PRO A 41 14.07 -0.42 -9.54
N PRO A 42 15.03 -0.78 -8.66
CA PRO A 42 15.80 -1.99 -8.86
C PRO A 42 14.87 -3.19 -8.92
N ASP A 43 14.97 -3.97 -9.98
CA ASP A 43 14.27 -5.23 -10.16
C ASP A 43 14.41 -6.08 -8.89
N SER A 44 13.29 -6.46 -8.30
CA SER A 44 13.25 -7.29 -7.09
C SER A 44 13.61 -8.77 -7.33
N SER A 45 14.15 -9.09 -8.50
CA SER A 45 14.59 -10.43 -8.89
C SER A 45 16.11 -10.57 -8.88
N GLY A 46 16.71 -10.40 -7.71
CA GLY A 46 18.09 -10.79 -7.45
C GLY A 46 18.07 -11.92 -6.44
N ASP A 47 18.32 -13.14 -6.91
CA ASP A 47 18.63 -14.31 -6.10
C ASP A 47 19.95 -14.02 -5.36
N ASP A 48 19.85 -13.47 -4.15
CA ASP A 48 21.00 -13.31 -3.26
C ASP A 48 20.98 -14.46 -2.26
N SER A 49 21.62 -15.58 -2.63
CA SER A 49 21.96 -16.71 -1.76
C SER A 49 23.08 -16.35 -0.77
N GLY A 50 23.04 -15.14 -0.21
CA GLY A 50 23.89 -14.73 0.90
C GLY A 50 23.43 -15.36 2.19
N GLU A 51 24.22 -16.28 2.76
CA GLU A 51 24.01 -16.92 4.03
C GLU A 51 23.62 -15.90 5.11
N GLU A 52 22.38 -15.99 5.60
CA GLU A 52 21.86 -15.17 6.67
C GLU A 52 22.54 -15.61 7.97
N TYR A 53 23.41 -14.77 8.50
CA TYR A 53 24.02 -14.98 9.83
C TYR A 53 22.91 -15.02 10.87
N THR A 54 22.60 -16.20 11.38
CA THR A 54 21.81 -16.40 12.59
C THR A 54 22.72 -16.25 13.79
N PRO A 55 22.45 -15.30 14.72
CA PRO A 55 23.15 -15.27 15.98
C PRO A 55 22.87 -16.58 16.75
N PRO A 56 23.82 -17.14 17.45
CA PRO A 56 23.63 -18.36 18.22
C PRO A 56 22.84 -18.08 19.49
N ASP A 57 21.54 -17.96 19.47
CA ASP A 57 20.61 -17.94 20.63
C ASP A 57 19.20 -17.48 20.22
N ALA A 58 18.70 -17.96 19.09
CA ALA A 58 17.28 -17.89 18.80
C ALA A 58 16.70 -19.31 18.90
N ALA A 59 16.06 -19.59 20.04
CA ALA A 59 15.26 -20.80 20.19
C ALA A 59 14.16 -20.82 19.14
N GLU A 60 14.08 -21.89 18.40
CA GLU A 60 13.00 -22.19 17.48
C GLU A 60 11.71 -22.37 18.28
N ASP A 61 10.72 -21.52 18.04
CA ASP A 61 9.35 -21.81 18.42
C ASP A 61 8.84 -22.92 17.48
N THR A 62 8.99 -24.16 17.93
CA THR A 62 8.35 -25.31 17.33
C THR A 62 6.94 -25.44 17.88
N ASP A 63 5.97 -24.87 17.19
CA ASP A 63 4.61 -25.39 17.28
C ASP A 63 4.55 -26.65 16.39
N SER A 64 4.63 -27.78 17.07
CA SER A 64 4.41 -29.11 16.50
C SER A 64 2.93 -29.41 16.43
N GLU A 65 2.32 -29.35 15.25
CA GLU A 65 1.15 -30.16 14.97
C GLU A 65 1.50 -31.27 14.00
N ASN A 66 1.34 -32.46 14.53
CA ASN A 66 1.50 -33.76 13.91
C ASN A 66 0.36 -34.00 12.92
N GLU A 67 0.61 -34.16 11.64
CA GLU A 67 -0.24 -35.01 10.81
C GLU A 67 0.56 -35.76 9.77
N SER A 68 0.25 -37.04 9.75
CA SER A 68 0.84 -38.17 9.06
C SER A 68 0.81 -38.06 7.54
N GLN A 69 1.94 -38.41 6.92
CA GLN A 69 2.01 -38.74 5.48
C GLN A 69 1.33 -40.07 5.12
N PRO A 70 0.85 -40.20 3.88
CA PRO A 70 1.28 -41.37 3.09
C PRO A 70 1.69 -41.09 1.63
N ASN A 71 2.84 -41.66 1.32
CA ASN A 71 3.27 -42.31 0.07
C ASN A 71 2.94 -41.75 -1.32
N HIS A 72 4.03 -41.42 -2.04
CA HIS A 72 4.12 -41.33 -3.50
C HIS A 72 3.76 -42.63 -4.24
N PRO A 73 3.30 -42.51 -5.51
CA PRO A 73 4.10 -43.14 -6.58
C PRO A 73 4.36 -42.23 -7.79
N GLN A 74 5.52 -42.45 -8.39
CA GLN A 74 5.99 -41.90 -9.68
C GLN A 74 5.10 -42.33 -10.84
N VAL A 75 4.81 -41.44 -11.80
CA VAL A 75 4.44 -41.84 -13.18
C VAL A 75 4.94 -40.81 -14.22
N HIS A 76 5.43 -41.38 -15.29
CA HIS A 76 6.09 -40.97 -16.50
C HIS A 76 5.56 -39.77 -17.28
N ARG A 77 6.51 -39.04 -17.88
CA ARG A 77 6.35 -38.10 -19.01
C ARG A 77 5.75 -38.77 -20.23
N ARG A 78 4.74 -38.15 -20.83
CA ARG A 78 4.46 -38.20 -22.28
C ARG A 78 3.91 -36.85 -22.75
N GLY A 79 4.49 -36.32 -23.83
CA GLY A 79 4.18 -35.04 -24.42
C GLY A 79 2.79 -34.96 -25.05
N ARG A 80 2.23 -33.76 -25.08
CA ARG A 80 1.03 -33.44 -25.85
C ARG A 80 1.02 -32.01 -26.41
N LYS A 81 0.52 -31.96 -27.62
CA LYS A 81 0.45 -30.88 -28.59
C LYS A 81 -0.25 -29.61 -28.05
N LYS A 82 0.23 -28.43 -28.52
CA LYS A 82 -0.42 -27.14 -28.42
C LYS A 82 -1.81 -27.17 -29.10
N GLN A 83 -2.83 -26.79 -28.36
CA GLN A 83 -4.11 -26.28 -28.91
C GLN A 83 -4.35 -24.90 -28.33
N HIS A 84 -4.72 -24.00 -29.23
CA HIS A 84 -5.20 -22.66 -28.95
C HIS A 84 -6.40 -22.73 -27.99
N ILE A 85 -6.33 -22.05 -26.87
CA ILE A 85 -7.49 -21.80 -26.01
C ILE A 85 -7.56 -20.30 -25.80
N GLU A 86 -8.69 -19.74 -26.18
CA GLU A 86 -9.08 -18.35 -25.92
C GLU A 86 -9.25 -18.14 -24.42
N ASN A 87 -8.67 -17.05 -23.92
CA ASN A 87 -8.70 -16.69 -22.50
C ASN A 87 -10.07 -16.08 -22.12
N ASP A 88 -10.92 -16.92 -21.54
CA ASP A 88 -12.12 -16.51 -20.77
C ASP A 88 -12.06 -17.07 -19.32
N GLU A 89 -10.88 -17.11 -18.71
CA GLU A 89 -10.68 -17.73 -17.38
C GLU A 89 -10.37 -16.71 -16.31
N LEU A 90 -11.40 -15.96 -15.84
CA LEU A 90 -11.34 -15.28 -14.54
C LEU A 90 -12.66 -15.34 -13.72
N ASP A 91 -13.61 -16.18 -14.11
CA ASP A 91 -14.90 -16.33 -13.39
C ASP A 91 -15.12 -17.73 -12.74
N GLU A 92 -14.12 -18.61 -12.66
CA GLU A 92 -14.35 -20.02 -12.23
C GLU A 92 -14.04 -20.38 -10.77
N GLU A 93 -13.60 -19.46 -9.90
CA GLU A 93 -13.37 -19.83 -8.49
C GLU A 93 -14.62 -19.79 -7.58
N ASP A 94 -15.78 -19.36 -8.09
CA ASP A 94 -17.03 -19.31 -7.28
C ASP A 94 -18.04 -20.42 -7.60
N GLN A 95 -17.66 -21.46 -8.36
CA GLN A 95 -18.60 -22.52 -8.79
C GLN A 95 -18.33 -23.92 -8.23
N ARG A 96 -17.61 -24.08 -7.13
CA ARG A 96 -17.53 -25.40 -6.47
C ARG A 96 -18.22 -25.40 -5.11
N HIS A 97 -19.36 -26.09 -5.09
CA HIS A 97 -20.26 -26.43 -3.97
C HIS A 97 -21.34 -25.41 -3.65
N GLY A 98 -22.52 -25.67 -4.19
CA GLY A 98 -23.78 -25.08 -3.78
C GLY A 98 -24.90 -25.56 -4.69
N GLU A 99 -25.90 -26.18 -4.09
CA GLU A 99 -27.20 -26.42 -4.72
C GLU A 99 -27.72 -25.11 -5.36
N PRO A 100 -28.57 -25.15 -6.41
CA PRO A 100 -29.06 -23.95 -7.06
C PRO A 100 -29.76 -23.08 -6.04
N ARG A 101 -29.16 -21.92 -5.72
CA ARG A 101 -29.79 -20.92 -4.85
C ARG A 101 -31.09 -20.46 -5.52
N PRO A 102 -32.21 -20.40 -4.76
CA PRO A 102 -33.41 -19.80 -5.28
C PRO A 102 -33.12 -18.35 -5.68
N GLU A 103 -33.46 -17.99 -6.89
CA GLU A 103 -33.36 -16.60 -7.34
C GLU A 103 -34.10 -15.68 -6.36
N PRO A 104 -33.50 -14.55 -5.94
CA PRO A 104 -34.17 -13.64 -5.03
C PRO A 104 -35.45 -13.14 -5.68
N ARG A 105 -36.60 -13.42 -5.03
CA ARG A 105 -37.94 -13.05 -5.47
C ARG A 105 -38.22 -11.54 -5.43
N ASN A 106 -37.28 -10.70 -5.76
CA ASN A 106 -37.43 -9.25 -5.90
C ASN A 106 -36.81 -8.70 -7.20
N ALA A 107 -36.86 -9.48 -8.29
CA ALA A 107 -36.73 -8.95 -9.64
C ALA A 107 -38.04 -8.25 -10.05
N GLY A 108 -38.49 -7.31 -9.26
CA GLY A 108 -39.70 -6.56 -9.48
C GLY A 108 -39.41 -5.21 -10.12
N ARG A 109 -39.80 -5.03 -11.36
CA ARG A 109 -39.70 -3.95 -12.32
C ARG A 109 -38.36 -3.94 -13.01
N GLY A 110 -38.29 -4.62 -14.17
CA GLY A 110 -37.14 -4.65 -15.06
C GLY A 110 -36.61 -3.24 -15.31
N GLU A 111 -35.29 -3.09 -15.21
CA GLU A 111 -34.61 -1.83 -15.50
C GLU A 111 -34.94 -1.43 -16.94
N HIS A 112 -35.72 -0.37 -17.14
CA HIS A 112 -36.07 0.13 -18.43
C HIS A 112 -35.02 1.14 -18.90
N TRP A 113 -34.39 0.87 -20.03
CA TRP A 113 -33.42 1.73 -20.69
C TRP A 113 -33.98 2.33 -21.97
N ARG A 114 -33.69 3.60 -22.25
CA ARG A 114 -34.16 4.33 -23.42
C ARG A 114 -33.06 5.18 -24.04
N SER A 115 -33.06 5.34 -25.34
CA SER A 115 -32.23 6.30 -26.05
C SER A 115 -32.80 7.70 -25.81
N ALA A 116 -32.38 8.37 -24.79
CA ALA A 116 -32.78 9.71 -24.40
C ALA A 116 -31.58 10.47 -23.86
N PRO A 117 -31.50 11.79 -24.05
CA PRO A 117 -30.44 12.59 -23.45
C PRO A 117 -30.43 12.43 -21.95
N PHE A 118 -29.22 12.22 -21.40
CA PHE A 118 -29.02 12.16 -19.97
C PHE A 118 -28.94 13.60 -19.41
N ARG A 119 -29.79 13.90 -18.45
CA ARG A 119 -29.84 15.19 -17.74
C ARG A 119 -29.98 14.93 -16.25
N PRO A 120 -28.86 14.73 -15.53
CA PRO A 120 -28.91 14.44 -14.12
C PRO A 120 -29.36 15.68 -13.33
N ASN A 121 -30.14 15.46 -12.29
CA ASN A 121 -30.42 16.47 -11.27
C ASN A 121 -29.46 16.19 -10.11
N LEU A 122 -28.44 17.01 -9.96
CA LEU A 122 -27.37 16.80 -8.97
C LEU A 122 -27.57 17.74 -7.78
N VAL A 123 -27.39 17.19 -6.59
CA VAL A 123 -27.17 18.00 -5.39
C VAL A 123 -25.77 18.62 -5.50
N GLN A 124 -25.67 19.91 -5.29
CA GLN A 124 -24.40 20.61 -5.35
C GLN A 124 -23.53 20.18 -4.15
N PHE A 125 -22.30 19.83 -4.43
CA PHE A 125 -21.30 19.57 -3.39
C PHE A 125 -21.11 20.84 -2.55
N GLN A 126 -21.04 20.65 -1.25
CA GLN A 126 -20.68 21.72 -0.31
C GLN A 126 -19.31 21.37 0.27
N ASP A 127 -18.36 22.24 0.05
CA ASP A 127 -17.03 22.08 0.66
C ASP A 127 -17.18 21.92 2.17
N GLY A 128 -16.58 20.85 2.69
CA GLY A 128 -16.47 20.66 4.13
C GLY A 128 -15.61 21.77 4.74
N ASP A 129 -15.97 22.19 5.93
CA ASP A 129 -15.12 23.11 6.69
C ASP A 129 -13.81 22.38 7.08
N ASP A 130 -12.68 22.88 6.61
CA ASP A 130 -11.36 22.44 7.09
C ASP A 130 -11.06 23.15 8.41
N GLY A 131 -11.75 22.71 9.48
CA GLY A 131 -11.58 23.26 10.82
C GLY A 131 -10.15 23.20 11.37
N LEU A 132 -9.28 22.43 10.72
CA LEU A 132 -7.85 22.31 11.07
C LEU A 132 -6.96 23.25 10.25
N LYS A 133 -7.48 23.94 9.23
CA LYS A 133 -6.67 24.76 8.34
C LYS A 133 -5.96 25.90 9.07
N ASP A 134 -6.69 26.60 9.93
CA ASP A 134 -6.14 27.71 10.73
C ASP A 134 -5.11 27.18 11.74
N GLU A 135 -5.34 25.99 12.29
CA GLU A 135 -4.42 25.34 13.22
C GLU A 135 -3.09 24.95 12.55
N ARG A 136 -3.11 24.64 11.23
CA ARG A 136 -1.90 24.26 10.48
C ARG A 136 -1.01 25.45 10.10
N THR A 137 -1.41 26.67 10.43
CA THR A 137 -0.60 27.86 10.16
C THR A 137 0.73 27.79 10.94
N GLY A 138 1.84 27.79 10.21
CA GLY A 138 3.19 27.71 10.79
C GLY A 138 3.68 26.30 11.10
N TRP A 139 2.93 25.26 10.76
CA TRP A 139 3.35 23.88 10.97
C TRP A 139 4.66 23.55 10.26
N GLN A 140 5.48 22.78 10.95
CA GLN A 140 6.69 22.17 10.42
C GLN A 140 6.40 20.77 9.85
N PRO A 141 7.28 20.17 9.07
CA PRO A 141 7.07 18.83 8.51
C PRO A 141 6.67 17.76 9.52
N LEU A 142 7.16 17.83 10.75
CA LEU A 142 6.81 16.89 11.81
C LEU A 142 5.33 17.00 12.21
N ASP A 143 4.79 18.22 12.31
CA ASP A 143 3.42 18.46 12.77
C ASP A 143 2.42 17.78 11.83
N TYR A 144 2.69 17.80 10.52
CA TYR A 144 1.89 17.07 9.52
C TYR A 144 1.98 15.55 9.70
N VAL A 145 3.13 15.01 10.11
CA VAL A 145 3.31 13.57 10.34
C VAL A 145 2.61 13.14 11.62
N GLU A 146 2.58 13.98 12.66
CA GLU A 146 1.96 13.68 13.95
C GLU A 146 0.43 13.51 13.86
N GLN A 147 -0.22 14.02 12.81
CA GLN A 147 -1.62 13.68 12.51
C GLN A 147 -1.84 12.18 12.30
N TYR A 148 -0.84 11.47 11.83
CA TYR A 148 -0.88 10.03 11.53
C TYR A 148 -0.11 9.20 12.55
N ILE A 149 1.02 9.73 13.03
CA ILE A 149 2.02 9.00 13.83
C ILE A 149 2.41 9.90 15.00
N ASP A 150 1.78 9.68 16.13
CA ASP A 150 1.98 10.44 17.35
C ASP A 150 2.88 9.71 18.38
N SER A 151 3.17 10.40 19.47
CA SER A 151 3.95 9.86 20.58
C SER A 151 3.27 8.67 21.27
N ASP A 152 1.93 8.64 21.30
CA ASP A 152 1.18 7.55 21.94
C ASP A 152 1.32 6.26 21.14
N LEU A 153 1.31 6.34 19.80
CA LEU A 153 1.58 5.20 18.93
C LEU A 153 3.00 4.67 19.14
N MET A 154 4.00 5.55 19.24
CA MET A 154 5.40 5.14 19.49
C MET A 154 5.58 4.50 20.86
N LYS A 155 4.89 5.03 21.88
CA LYS A 155 4.83 4.44 23.21
C LYS A 155 4.19 3.06 23.20
N LEU A 156 3.07 2.90 22.52
CA LEU A 156 2.40 1.60 22.35
C LEU A 156 3.35 0.56 21.74
N ILE A 157 4.12 0.95 20.70
CA ILE A 157 5.09 0.05 20.07
C ILE A 157 6.19 -0.34 21.05
N ALA A 158 6.75 0.60 21.82
CA ALA A 158 7.79 0.33 22.81
C ALA A 158 7.28 -0.62 23.90
N ASP A 159 6.12 -0.32 24.48
CA ASP A 159 5.52 -1.10 25.56
C ASP A 159 5.19 -2.54 25.11
N CYS A 160 4.51 -2.70 23.97
CA CYS A 160 4.19 -4.02 23.42
C CYS A 160 5.43 -4.82 23.03
N THR A 161 6.46 -4.16 22.47
CA THR A 161 7.73 -4.82 22.11
C THR A 161 8.45 -5.33 23.34
N ASN A 162 8.52 -4.53 24.41
CA ASN A 162 9.14 -4.91 25.67
C ASN A 162 8.37 -6.05 26.37
N ALA A 163 7.05 -5.95 26.45
CA ALA A 163 6.20 -6.97 27.06
C ALA A 163 6.33 -8.32 26.35
N MET A 164 6.25 -8.30 25.01
CA MET A 164 6.37 -9.53 24.21
C MET A 164 7.77 -10.12 24.24
N SER A 165 8.82 -9.30 24.26
CA SER A 165 10.20 -9.79 24.43
C SER A 165 10.40 -10.46 25.78
N LEU A 166 9.85 -9.87 26.86
CA LEU A 166 9.90 -10.44 28.20
C LEU A 166 9.14 -11.78 28.26
N GLY A 167 7.92 -11.84 27.72
CA GLY A 167 7.12 -13.06 27.70
C GLY A 167 7.76 -14.20 26.93
N ASN A 168 8.37 -13.92 25.79
CA ASN A 168 8.94 -14.96 24.90
C ASN A 168 10.33 -15.44 25.34
N SER A 169 11.17 -14.57 25.89
CA SER A 169 12.58 -14.88 26.17
C SER A 169 12.99 -14.74 27.65
N GLY A 170 12.07 -14.35 28.52
CA GLY A 170 12.35 -14.03 29.91
C GLY A 170 13.21 -12.77 30.10
N ARG A 171 13.50 -12.03 29.02
CA ARG A 171 14.31 -10.79 29.06
C ARG A 171 13.63 -9.71 28.22
N SER A 172 13.39 -8.56 28.85
CA SER A 172 12.89 -7.40 28.14
C SER A 172 13.91 -6.91 27.11
N LEU A 173 13.43 -6.44 25.98
CA LEU A 173 14.26 -5.73 25.00
C LEU A 173 14.72 -4.38 25.53
N SER A 174 14.01 -3.82 26.51
CA SER A 174 14.26 -2.53 27.16
C SER A 174 14.42 -1.40 26.12
N THR A 175 13.50 -1.35 25.15
CA THR A 175 13.45 -0.27 24.17
C THR A 175 12.67 0.91 24.75
N SER A 176 13.13 2.14 24.45
CA SER A 176 12.43 3.38 24.79
C SER A 176 11.59 3.90 23.61
N VAL A 177 10.76 4.90 23.89
CA VAL A 177 9.99 5.61 22.85
C VAL A 177 10.94 6.27 21.86
N ASP A 178 11.99 6.92 22.33
CA ASP A 178 12.99 7.56 21.47
C ASP A 178 13.70 6.55 20.58
N GLU A 179 14.02 5.37 21.12
CA GLU A 179 14.64 4.33 20.29
C GLU A 179 13.71 3.81 19.19
N ILE A 180 12.39 3.81 19.41
CA ILE A 180 11.41 3.52 18.34
C ILE A 180 11.41 4.64 17.28
N TYR A 181 11.46 5.92 17.71
CA TYR A 181 11.65 7.03 16.75
C TYR A 181 12.96 6.89 15.97
N HIS A 182 14.07 6.57 16.64
CA HIS A 182 15.37 6.33 16.01
C HIS A 182 15.31 5.21 14.98
N PHE A 183 14.61 4.12 15.30
CA PHE A 183 14.43 3.00 14.37
C PHE A 183 13.67 3.43 13.10
N PHE A 184 12.56 4.13 13.23
CA PHE A 184 11.80 4.62 12.08
C PHE A 184 12.55 5.74 11.34
N GLY A 185 13.21 6.65 12.05
CA GLY A 185 14.07 7.67 11.46
C GLY A 185 15.18 7.08 10.60
N ALA A 186 15.86 6.05 11.10
CA ALA A 186 16.84 5.31 10.34
C ALA A 186 16.22 4.63 9.10
N ALA A 187 15.05 3.99 9.23
CA ALA A 187 14.37 3.34 8.11
C ALA A 187 13.93 4.34 7.03
N ILE A 188 13.44 5.53 7.42
CA ILE A 188 13.08 6.62 6.50
C ILE A 188 14.34 7.12 5.78
N LEU A 189 15.43 7.41 6.50
CA LEU A 189 16.66 7.90 5.90
C LEU A 189 17.28 6.86 4.94
N MET A 190 17.24 5.57 5.30
CA MET A 190 17.68 4.48 4.42
C MET A 190 16.88 4.41 3.12
N SER A 191 15.60 4.80 3.14
CA SER A 191 14.79 4.82 1.92
C SER A 191 15.13 5.99 1.00
N CYS A 192 15.66 7.07 1.55
CA CYS A 192 16.12 8.24 0.78
C CYS A 192 17.48 8.02 0.12
N VAL A 193 18.30 7.10 0.66
CA VAL A 193 19.64 6.78 0.14
C VAL A 193 19.71 5.26 -0.11
N PRO A 194 19.44 4.79 -1.33
CA PRO A 194 19.35 3.36 -1.60
C PRO A 194 20.74 2.70 -1.62
N TYR A 195 21.07 1.92 -0.61
CA TYR A 195 22.21 1.01 -0.64
C TYR A 195 21.75 -0.42 -1.01
N PRO A 196 22.58 -1.17 -1.76
CA PRO A 196 22.27 -2.56 -2.13
C PRO A 196 22.01 -3.47 -0.92
N GLN A 197 22.66 -3.20 0.22
CA GLN A 197 22.53 -3.97 1.45
C GLN A 197 22.37 -3.04 2.65
N ILE A 198 21.40 -3.30 3.52
CA ILE A 198 21.14 -2.50 4.73
C ILE A 198 22.38 -2.42 5.65
N ARG A 199 23.23 -3.45 5.69
CA ARG A 199 24.45 -3.47 6.52
C ARG A 199 25.46 -2.38 6.14
N MET A 200 25.40 -1.90 4.90
CA MET A 200 26.33 -0.87 4.39
C MET A 200 26.19 0.47 5.12
N PHE A 201 25.01 0.77 5.68
CA PHE A 201 24.80 1.97 6.48
C PHE A 201 25.66 2.06 7.76
N TRP A 202 26.29 0.97 8.15
CA TRP A 202 27.23 0.87 9.29
C TRP A 202 28.64 0.43 8.88
N SER A 203 28.92 0.28 7.59
CA SER A 203 30.26 -0.12 7.14
C SER A 203 31.23 1.05 7.22
N ASN A 204 32.49 0.79 7.55
CA ASN A 204 33.51 1.84 7.72
C ASN A 204 33.63 2.79 6.50
N ALA A 205 33.40 2.28 5.29
CA ALA A 205 33.58 3.05 4.06
C ALA A 205 32.32 3.84 3.65
N LEU A 206 31.12 3.37 4.05
CA LEU A 206 29.84 3.87 3.52
C LEU A 206 28.84 4.26 4.60
N GLN A 207 29.24 4.21 5.87
CA GLN A 207 28.35 4.55 6.98
C GLN A 207 27.73 5.94 6.84
N ILE A 208 26.47 6.05 7.23
CA ILE A 208 25.83 7.35 7.40
C ILE A 208 25.85 7.70 8.88
N PRO A 209 26.61 8.74 9.30
CA PRO A 209 26.79 9.08 10.72
C PRO A 209 25.45 9.30 11.46
N ALA A 210 24.48 9.91 10.83
CA ALA A 210 23.15 10.10 11.41
C ALA A 210 22.46 8.78 11.83
N ILE A 211 22.77 7.66 11.16
CA ILE A 211 22.25 6.34 11.52
C ILE A 211 23.21 5.63 12.48
N SER A 212 24.50 5.56 12.12
CA SER A 212 25.47 4.74 12.85
C SER A 212 25.79 5.28 14.25
N ASN A 213 25.72 6.59 14.46
CA ASN A 213 25.91 7.20 15.78
C ASN A 213 24.67 7.09 16.68
N THR A 214 23.47 7.05 16.09
CA THR A 214 22.21 6.97 16.83
C THR A 214 21.89 5.54 17.24
N MET A 215 22.10 4.56 16.36
CA MET A 215 21.76 3.16 16.62
C MET A 215 22.81 2.22 16.04
N SER A 216 23.25 1.23 16.83
CA SER A 216 24.13 0.19 16.32
C SER A 216 23.40 -0.74 15.34
N ARG A 217 24.15 -1.31 14.39
CA ARG A 217 23.62 -2.26 13.40
C ARG A 217 22.83 -3.40 14.07
N ASP A 218 23.42 -4.05 15.06
CA ASP A 218 22.83 -5.22 15.70
C ASP A 218 21.55 -4.85 16.48
N ARG A 219 21.52 -3.64 17.06
CA ARG A 219 20.31 -3.13 17.72
C ARG A 219 19.20 -2.87 16.73
N PHE A 220 19.50 -2.27 15.57
CA PHE A 220 18.53 -2.06 14.49
C PHE A 220 17.90 -3.38 14.03
N PHE A 221 18.71 -4.39 13.73
CA PHE A 221 18.20 -5.70 13.32
C PHE A 221 17.42 -6.40 14.43
N LYS A 222 17.84 -6.24 15.69
CA LYS A 222 17.14 -6.79 16.85
C LYS A 222 15.76 -6.16 16.99
N LEU A 223 15.65 -4.82 16.94
CA LEU A 223 14.37 -4.13 16.93
C LEU A 223 13.50 -4.56 15.75
N ARG A 224 14.04 -4.53 14.51
CA ARG A 224 13.32 -4.97 13.30
C ARG A 224 12.64 -6.33 13.45
N SER A 225 13.31 -7.26 14.15
CA SER A 225 12.78 -8.62 14.32
C SER A 225 11.79 -8.76 15.49
N HIS A 226 11.76 -7.82 16.43
CA HIS A 226 10.96 -7.93 17.66
C HIS A 226 9.82 -6.91 17.76
N LEU A 227 9.72 -5.93 16.86
CA LEU A 227 8.66 -4.92 16.89
C LEU A 227 7.27 -5.54 17.01
N LYS A 228 6.47 -5.02 17.94
CA LYS A 228 5.10 -5.41 18.20
C LYS A 228 4.26 -4.16 18.47
N VAL A 229 2.99 -4.22 18.08
CA VAL A 229 2.00 -3.16 18.36
C VAL A 229 0.81 -3.69 19.16
N VAL A 230 0.86 -4.96 19.52
CA VAL A 230 -0.10 -5.62 20.42
C VAL A 230 0.65 -6.61 21.31
N ILE A 231 0.11 -6.88 22.47
CA ILE A 231 0.52 -7.98 23.33
C ILE A 231 -0.28 -9.21 22.88
N ASP A 232 0.40 -10.17 22.25
CA ASP A 232 -0.25 -11.31 21.60
C ASP A 232 -1.17 -12.08 22.57
N TYR A 233 -0.84 -12.15 23.85
CA TYR A 233 -1.61 -12.87 24.90
C TYR A 233 -2.92 -12.18 25.30
N ASP A 234 -3.00 -10.85 25.13
CA ASP A 234 -4.16 -10.05 25.55
C ASP A 234 -5.27 -10.01 24.49
N VAL A 235 -4.99 -10.53 23.30
CA VAL A 235 -5.96 -10.56 22.21
C VAL A 235 -6.81 -11.82 22.29
N SER A 236 -8.13 -11.67 22.45
CA SER A 236 -9.07 -12.78 22.48
C SER A 236 -9.07 -13.59 21.18
N GLU A 237 -9.41 -14.85 21.26
CA GLU A 237 -9.46 -15.77 20.11
C GLU A 237 -10.47 -15.28 19.07
N ASP A 238 -11.66 -14.88 19.50
CA ASP A 238 -12.69 -14.31 18.60
C ASP A 238 -12.16 -13.12 17.79
N LYS A 239 -11.34 -12.26 18.40
CA LYS A 239 -10.74 -11.11 17.72
C LYS A 239 -9.68 -11.53 16.71
N ARG A 240 -8.92 -12.60 16.99
CA ARG A 240 -7.94 -13.17 16.05
C ARG A 240 -8.61 -13.83 14.85
N GLU A 241 -9.76 -14.46 15.04
CA GLU A 241 -10.52 -15.08 13.96
C GLU A 241 -11.22 -14.07 13.07
N THR A 242 -11.81 -13.03 13.67
CA THR A 242 -12.55 -12.00 12.94
C THR A 242 -11.64 -10.99 12.24
N ASP A 243 -10.47 -10.67 12.80
CA ASP A 243 -9.49 -9.73 12.21
C ASP A 243 -8.13 -10.37 12.01
N LYS A 244 -7.85 -10.79 10.78
CA LYS A 244 -6.56 -11.40 10.42
C LYS A 244 -5.36 -10.44 10.54
N PHE A 245 -5.60 -9.15 10.58
CA PHE A 245 -4.58 -8.12 10.76
C PHE A 245 -4.44 -7.65 12.22
N TRP A 246 -5.01 -8.35 13.18
CA TRP A 246 -5.00 -8.00 14.59
C TRP A 246 -3.60 -7.61 15.13
N LYS A 247 -2.54 -8.26 14.62
CA LYS A 247 -1.13 -8.00 15.03
C LYS A 247 -0.63 -6.59 14.68
N VAL A 248 -1.26 -5.92 13.74
CA VAL A 248 -0.88 -4.58 13.24
C VAL A 248 -2.06 -3.60 13.28
N ARG A 249 -3.22 -4.05 13.73
CA ARG A 249 -4.45 -3.27 13.73
C ARG A 249 -4.32 -1.92 14.42
N PRO A 250 -3.77 -1.79 15.64
CA PRO A 250 -3.67 -0.49 16.31
C PRO A 250 -2.85 0.53 15.51
N PHE A 251 -1.78 0.09 14.84
CA PHE A 251 -0.99 0.94 13.97
C PHE A 251 -1.79 1.42 12.75
N MET A 252 -2.48 0.50 12.10
CA MET A 252 -3.32 0.81 10.94
C MET A 252 -4.47 1.75 11.31
N ASP A 253 -5.14 1.49 12.42
CA ASP A 253 -6.28 2.29 12.88
C ASP A 253 -5.84 3.73 13.22
N ARG A 254 -4.64 3.92 13.80
CA ARG A 254 -4.11 5.27 14.06
C ARG A 254 -3.86 6.04 12.76
N ILE A 255 -3.26 5.38 11.76
CA ILE A 255 -3.06 5.99 10.43
C ILE A 255 -4.41 6.29 9.76
N LEU A 256 -5.37 5.36 9.84
CA LEU A 256 -6.71 5.54 9.31
C LEU A 256 -7.43 6.74 9.95
N THR A 257 -7.26 6.92 11.26
CA THR A 257 -7.78 8.10 11.96
C THR A 257 -7.23 9.39 11.34
N GLY A 258 -5.92 9.48 11.09
CA GLY A 258 -5.31 10.62 10.41
C GLY A 258 -5.86 10.83 8.99
N CYS A 259 -6.08 9.76 8.23
CA CYS A 259 -6.71 9.84 6.90
C CYS A 259 -8.15 10.37 6.98
N ARG A 260 -8.90 9.95 7.98
CA ARG A 260 -10.31 10.34 8.16
C ARG A 260 -10.50 11.77 8.67
N LEU A 261 -9.51 12.36 9.28
CA LEU A 261 -9.51 13.77 9.67
C LEU A 261 -9.43 14.72 8.46
N GLN A 262 -8.94 14.25 7.31
CA GLN A 262 -8.77 15.08 6.13
C GLN A 262 -10.11 15.44 5.49
N VAL A 263 -10.22 16.67 4.98
CA VAL A 263 -11.41 17.14 4.27
C VAL A 263 -11.67 16.28 3.03
N ARG A 264 -12.93 15.96 2.79
CA ARG A 264 -13.40 15.22 1.62
C ARG A 264 -13.59 16.18 0.45
N PRO A 265 -12.85 16.06 -0.66
CA PRO A 265 -13.07 16.89 -1.84
C PRO A 265 -14.29 16.40 -2.62
N GLU A 266 -14.79 17.23 -3.53
CA GLU A 266 -15.90 16.88 -4.43
C GLU A 266 -15.63 15.61 -5.24
N CYS A 267 -14.40 15.43 -5.73
CA CYS A 267 -14.02 14.31 -6.57
C CYS A 267 -13.02 13.39 -5.85
N VAL A 268 -13.34 12.10 -5.81
CA VAL A 268 -12.50 11.07 -5.19
C VAL A 268 -12.44 9.82 -6.08
N SER A 269 -11.39 9.04 -5.95
CA SER A 269 -11.25 7.74 -6.63
C SER A 269 -11.18 6.58 -5.63
N ILE A 270 -11.73 5.42 -6.03
CA ILE A 270 -11.63 4.16 -5.31
C ILE A 270 -10.96 3.13 -6.21
N ASP A 271 -9.84 2.59 -5.75
CA ASP A 271 -9.09 1.54 -6.45
C ASP A 271 -8.38 0.58 -5.50
N GLU A 272 -7.75 -0.45 -6.06
CA GLU A 272 -6.92 -1.39 -5.34
C GLU A 272 -5.44 -1.03 -5.36
N GLN A 273 -4.84 -1.08 -4.18
CA GLN A 273 -3.42 -0.91 -3.96
C GLN A 273 -2.80 -2.25 -3.55
N MET A 274 -1.64 -2.59 -4.11
CA MET A 274 -0.90 -3.79 -3.70
C MET A 274 0.23 -3.43 -2.72
N ILE A 275 0.24 -4.06 -1.55
CA ILE A 275 1.34 -3.99 -0.58
C ILE A 275 2.29 -5.16 -0.90
N PRO A 276 3.42 -4.93 -1.58
CA PRO A 276 4.27 -6.01 -2.09
C PRO A 276 4.85 -6.87 -0.96
N PHE A 277 4.62 -8.18 -1.00
CA PHE A 277 5.17 -9.11 -0.03
C PHE A 277 5.18 -10.54 -0.58
N THR A 278 6.37 -11.14 -0.65
CA THR A 278 6.58 -12.51 -1.17
C THR A 278 6.73 -13.57 -0.08
N GLY A 279 6.86 -13.16 1.20
CA GLY A 279 7.00 -14.07 2.33
C GLY A 279 5.72 -14.85 2.65
N ALA A 280 5.77 -15.69 3.67
CA ALA A 280 4.60 -16.43 4.15
C ALA A 280 3.55 -15.49 4.76
N CYS A 281 2.33 -15.51 4.22
CA CYS A 281 1.20 -14.72 4.70
C CYS A 281 -0.10 -15.42 4.26
N PRO A 282 -1.01 -15.79 5.19
CA PRO A 282 -2.22 -16.56 4.86
C PRO A 282 -3.20 -15.82 3.95
N PHE A 283 -3.17 -14.49 3.94
CA PHE A 283 -4.07 -13.62 3.16
C PHE A 283 -3.36 -12.91 2.01
N ARG A 284 -2.19 -13.41 1.59
CA ARG A 284 -1.47 -12.93 0.42
C ARG A 284 -2.28 -13.23 -0.84
N GLN A 285 -2.39 -12.22 -1.71
CA GLN A 285 -3.10 -12.28 -2.97
C GLN A 285 -2.13 -12.27 -4.15
N TYR A 286 -2.57 -12.79 -5.26
CA TYR A 286 -1.93 -12.63 -6.56
C TYR A 286 -2.89 -11.87 -7.49
N VAL A 287 -2.49 -10.68 -7.94
CA VAL A 287 -3.26 -9.86 -8.88
C VAL A 287 -2.44 -9.71 -10.15
N PRO A 288 -2.80 -10.43 -11.24
CA PRO A 288 -2.06 -10.34 -12.49
C PRO A 288 -2.07 -8.90 -13.04
N LEU A 289 -1.09 -8.59 -13.87
CA LEU A 289 -0.93 -7.28 -14.55
C LEU A 289 -0.57 -6.08 -13.66
N LYS A 290 -0.52 -6.21 -12.33
CA LYS A 290 0.01 -5.14 -11.47
C LYS A 290 1.55 -5.22 -11.44
N PRO A 291 2.27 -4.09 -11.33
CA PRO A 291 3.75 -4.06 -11.26
C PRO A 291 4.32 -4.95 -10.15
N ASN A 292 3.62 -5.04 -9.02
CA ASN A 292 3.92 -5.93 -7.90
C ASN A 292 2.74 -6.87 -7.69
N PRO A 293 2.62 -7.99 -8.44
CA PRO A 293 1.40 -8.79 -8.47
C PRO A 293 1.17 -9.62 -7.20
N VAL A 294 2.21 -9.81 -6.36
CA VAL A 294 2.13 -10.65 -5.15
C VAL A 294 2.22 -9.78 -3.91
N GLY A 295 1.23 -9.86 -3.04
CA GLY A 295 1.21 -9.06 -1.81
C GLY A 295 -0.11 -9.12 -1.06
N MET A 296 -0.31 -8.16 -0.17
CA MET A 296 -1.60 -7.94 0.50
C MET A 296 -2.37 -6.87 -0.25
N LYS A 297 -3.65 -7.11 -0.50
CA LYS A 297 -4.52 -6.20 -1.24
C LYS A 297 -5.13 -5.18 -0.26
N ASN A 298 -5.08 -3.91 -0.62
CA ASN A 298 -5.68 -2.81 0.09
C ASN A 298 -6.67 -2.10 -0.84
N PHE A 299 -7.86 -1.78 -0.38
CA PHE A 299 -8.80 -0.92 -1.10
C PHE A 299 -8.66 0.48 -0.55
N VAL A 300 -8.52 1.45 -1.41
CA VAL A 300 -8.15 2.83 -1.04
C VAL A 300 -9.14 3.82 -1.63
N LEU A 301 -9.54 4.79 -0.82
CA LEU A 301 -10.23 6.01 -1.23
C LEU A 301 -9.20 7.14 -1.22
N ALA A 302 -9.00 7.80 -2.34
CA ALA A 302 -8.05 8.90 -2.47
C ALA A 302 -8.65 10.11 -3.20
N SER A 303 -8.14 11.30 -2.90
CA SER A 303 -8.38 12.49 -3.71
C SER A 303 -7.64 12.39 -5.04
N VAL A 304 -7.98 13.22 -6.00
CA VAL A 304 -7.42 13.21 -7.35
C VAL A 304 -5.87 13.39 -7.35
N ASP A 305 -5.32 14.16 -6.43
CA ASP A 305 -3.87 14.39 -6.27
C ASP A 305 -3.15 13.35 -5.42
N GLY A 306 -3.85 12.29 -4.98
CA GLY A 306 -3.25 11.14 -4.32
C GLY A 306 -3.27 11.14 -2.78
N LEU A 307 -3.93 12.11 -2.13
CA LEU A 307 -4.12 12.08 -0.68
C LEU A 307 -5.08 10.95 -0.31
N VAL A 308 -4.60 9.96 0.43
CA VAL A 308 -5.42 8.85 0.91
C VAL A 308 -6.34 9.33 2.03
N LEU A 309 -7.64 9.14 1.85
CA LEU A 309 -8.70 9.59 2.75
C LEU A 309 -9.29 8.48 3.61
N ASP A 310 -9.35 7.25 3.07
CA ASP A 310 -9.79 6.05 3.78
C ASP A 310 -9.15 4.81 3.12
N PHE A 311 -9.07 3.71 3.84
CA PHE A 311 -8.61 2.43 3.28
C PHE A 311 -9.20 1.23 4.03
N GLU A 312 -9.24 0.09 3.34
CA GLU A 312 -9.67 -1.19 3.93
C GLU A 312 -8.79 -2.33 3.39
N VAL A 313 -8.04 -2.96 4.27
CA VAL A 313 -7.17 -4.09 3.88
C VAL A 313 -8.00 -5.36 3.73
N TYR A 314 -7.86 -6.02 2.59
CA TYR A 314 -8.63 -7.21 2.25
C TYR A 314 -8.23 -8.43 3.08
N GLN A 315 -9.19 -9.03 3.74
CA GLN A 315 -9.03 -10.19 4.61
C GLN A 315 -9.86 -11.42 4.16
N GLY A 316 -10.49 -11.31 3.00
CA GLY A 316 -11.47 -12.25 2.49
C GLY A 316 -12.87 -11.61 2.35
N SER A 317 -13.71 -12.16 1.47
CA SER A 317 -15.02 -11.58 1.15
C SER A 317 -15.97 -11.48 2.37
N LYS A 318 -15.93 -12.46 3.25
CA LYS A 318 -16.80 -12.49 4.44
C LYS A 318 -16.50 -11.38 5.45
N THR A 319 -15.23 -10.97 5.59
CA THR A 319 -14.86 -9.94 6.58
C THR A 319 -15.36 -8.55 6.21
N LEU A 320 -15.47 -8.24 4.93
CA LEU A 320 -16.03 -6.97 4.50
C LEU A 320 -17.56 -6.96 4.67
N ALA A 321 -18.23 -8.08 4.37
CA ALA A 321 -19.66 -8.22 4.55
C ALA A 321 -20.10 -8.01 6.01
N SER A 322 -19.28 -8.43 6.99
CA SER A 322 -19.59 -8.22 8.42
C SER A 322 -19.45 -6.76 8.88
N LYS A 323 -18.73 -5.94 8.13
CA LYS A 323 -18.50 -4.51 8.44
C LYS A 323 -19.55 -3.58 7.84
N VAL A 324 -20.30 -4.05 6.85
CA VAL A 324 -21.24 -3.24 6.06
C VAL A 324 -22.67 -3.67 6.37
N GLN A 325 -23.53 -2.70 6.68
CA GLN A 325 -24.97 -2.98 6.85
C GLN A 325 -25.61 -3.40 5.52
N ASP A 326 -26.67 -4.20 5.56
CA ASP A 326 -27.39 -4.70 4.37
C ASP A 326 -26.41 -5.25 3.31
N SER A 327 -25.52 -6.13 3.75
CA SER A 327 -24.48 -6.71 2.89
C SER A 327 -24.95 -7.92 2.08
N ASP A 328 -26.14 -8.46 2.37
CA ASP A 328 -26.65 -9.70 1.79
C ASP A 328 -26.83 -9.61 0.27
N GLY A 329 -26.23 -10.56 -0.43
CA GLY A 329 -26.29 -10.64 -1.90
C GLY A 329 -25.45 -9.62 -2.65
N LEU A 330 -24.66 -8.78 -1.96
CA LEU A 330 -23.76 -7.82 -2.60
C LEU A 330 -22.42 -8.46 -2.96
N GLY A 331 -21.93 -8.17 -4.14
CA GLY A 331 -20.58 -8.54 -4.58
C GLY A 331 -19.50 -7.71 -3.87
N LEU A 332 -18.27 -8.24 -3.82
CA LEU A 332 -17.13 -7.61 -3.13
C LEU A 332 -16.91 -6.15 -3.57
N GLY A 333 -16.95 -5.85 -4.87
CA GLY A 333 -16.79 -4.48 -5.37
C GLY A 333 -17.82 -3.50 -4.80
N THR A 334 -19.09 -3.92 -4.71
CA THR A 334 -20.16 -3.12 -4.12
C THR A 334 -19.96 -2.92 -2.62
N LEU A 335 -19.51 -3.96 -1.89
CA LEU A 335 -19.22 -3.88 -0.46
C LEU A 335 -18.07 -2.89 -0.19
N VAL A 336 -17.05 -2.88 -1.04
CA VAL A 336 -15.94 -1.91 -0.95
C VAL A 336 -16.45 -0.49 -1.13
N ILE A 337 -17.25 -0.24 -2.17
CA ILE A 337 -17.87 1.08 -2.40
C ILE A 337 -18.65 1.52 -1.16
N LYS A 338 -19.57 0.66 -0.65
CA LYS A 338 -20.35 0.98 0.55
C LYS A 338 -19.45 1.38 1.73
N ARG A 339 -18.43 0.56 2.00
CA ARG A 339 -17.53 0.78 3.14
C ARG A 339 -16.72 2.07 3.02
N LEU A 340 -16.16 2.34 1.84
CA LEU A 340 -15.29 3.51 1.64
C LEU A 340 -16.10 4.80 1.43
N SER A 341 -17.37 4.71 1.08
CA SER A 341 -18.25 5.88 0.92
C SER A 341 -18.90 6.35 2.23
N GLU A 342 -18.76 5.63 3.35
CA GLU A 342 -19.36 5.98 4.64
C GLU A 342 -19.00 7.36 5.16
N THR A 343 -17.85 7.90 4.76
CA THR A 343 -17.35 9.21 5.20
C THR A 343 -17.55 10.32 4.17
N LEU A 344 -18.18 10.01 3.04
CA LEU A 344 -18.44 10.97 1.97
C LEU A 344 -19.73 11.74 2.23
N THR A 345 -19.80 12.97 1.72
CA THR A 345 -20.95 13.86 1.85
C THR A 345 -21.76 13.94 0.55
N ALA A 346 -23.00 14.39 0.64
CA ALA A 346 -23.84 14.61 -0.53
C ALA A 346 -23.15 15.52 -1.55
N GLY A 347 -23.33 15.21 -2.83
CA GLY A 347 -22.68 15.92 -3.93
C GLY A 347 -21.32 15.33 -4.33
N THR A 348 -20.71 14.47 -3.51
CA THR A 348 -19.41 13.85 -3.84
C THR A 348 -19.52 12.96 -5.08
N GLN A 349 -18.52 13.05 -5.96
CA GLN A 349 -18.38 12.26 -7.18
C GLN A 349 -17.27 11.22 -7.02
N VAL A 350 -17.61 9.94 -7.07
CA VAL A 350 -16.69 8.81 -6.93
C VAL A 350 -16.36 8.24 -8.30
N TYR A 351 -15.06 8.08 -8.56
CA TYR A 351 -14.54 7.46 -9.77
C TYR A 351 -13.94 6.09 -9.43
N CYS A 352 -14.30 5.05 -10.18
CA CYS A 352 -13.78 3.70 -9.94
C CYS A 352 -13.75 2.84 -11.21
N ASP A 353 -12.94 1.79 -11.18
CA ASP A 353 -12.79 0.88 -12.30
C ASP A 353 -13.97 -0.11 -12.43
N ARG A 354 -13.89 -0.97 -13.45
CA ARG A 354 -14.92 -1.98 -13.75
C ARG A 354 -15.09 -3.04 -12.65
N PHE A 355 -14.11 -3.22 -11.76
CA PHE A 355 -14.25 -4.17 -10.65
C PHE A 355 -15.30 -3.70 -9.65
N PHE A 356 -15.32 -2.40 -9.35
CA PHE A 356 -16.21 -1.81 -8.36
C PHE A 356 -17.56 -1.39 -8.94
N THR A 357 -17.60 -0.98 -10.21
CA THR A 357 -18.78 -0.39 -10.86
C THR A 357 -19.90 -1.42 -11.04
N THR A 358 -21.02 -1.24 -10.35
CA THR A 358 -22.25 -2.03 -10.48
C THR A 358 -23.46 -1.13 -10.35
N ILE A 359 -24.62 -1.56 -10.91
CA ILE A 359 -25.89 -0.84 -10.73
C ILE A 359 -26.28 -0.81 -9.25
N GLN A 360 -26.03 -1.89 -8.52
CA GLN A 360 -26.31 -1.96 -7.09
C GLN A 360 -25.47 -0.94 -6.29
N ALA A 361 -24.21 -0.76 -6.63
CA ALA A 361 -23.35 0.27 -5.99
C ALA A 361 -23.92 1.66 -6.25
N VAL A 362 -24.29 1.95 -7.51
CA VAL A 362 -24.92 3.23 -7.90
C VAL A 362 -26.21 3.48 -7.11
N ASP A 363 -27.12 2.52 -7.10
CA ASP A 363 -28.41 2.68 -6.43
C ASP A 363 -28.25 2.85 -4.90
N HIS A 364 -27.18 2.30 -4.34
CA HIS A 364 -26.86 2.52 -2.94
C HIS A 364 -26.34 3.95 -2.71
N MET A 365 -25.38 4.41 -3.50
CA MET A 365 -24.79 5.74 -3.35
C MET A 365 -25.78 6.88 -3.63
N LEU A 366 -26.70 6.67 -4.57
CA LEU A 366 -27.76 7.66 -4.88
C LEU A 366 -28.76 7.87 -3.72
N LYS A 367 -28.79 6.99 -2.72
CA LYS A 367 -29.61 7.23 -1.51
C LYS A 367 -29.08 8.34 -0.65
N ASP A 368 -27.76 8.52 -0.67
CA ASP A 368 -27.02 9.52 0.10
C ASP A 368 -26.56 10.70 -0.78
N ASP A 369 -27.14 10.83 -2.00
CA ASP A 369 -26.79 11.84 -3.01
C ASP A 369 -25.29 11.84 -3.36
N ILE A 370 -24.65 10.67 -3.32
CA ILE A 370 -23.27 10.46 -3.76
C ILE A 370 -23.32 9.88 -5.19
N TYR A 371 -22.43 10.36 -6.03
CA TYR A 371 -22.46 10.05 -7.45
C TYR A 371 -21.30 9.14 -7.85
N LEU A 372 -21.51 8.29 -8.86
CA LEU A 372 -20.50 7.34 -9.33
C LEU A 372 -20.31 7.43 -10.84
N THR A 373 -19.05 7.45 -11.26
CA THR A 373 -18.63 7.32 -12.66
C THR A 373 -17.55 6.24 -12.76
N GLY A 374 -17.73 5.28 -13.67
CA GLY A 374 -16.72 4.23 -13.83
C GLY A 374 -16.85 3.44 -15.13
N THR A 375 -15.78 2.72 -15.48
CA THR A 375 -15.87 1.67 -16.50
C THR A 375 -16.71 0.52 -15.96
N VAL A 376 -17.46 -0.20 -16.81
CA VAL A 376 -18.37 -1.25 -16.36
C VAL A 376 -18.28 -2.50 -17.22
N MET A 377 -18.36 -3.67 -16.59
CA MET A 377 -18.43 -4.96 -17.30
C MET A 377 -19.76 -5.08 -18.04
N LYS A 378 -19.71 -5.47 -19.33
CA LYS A 378 -20.92 -5.63 -20.19
C LYS A 378 -21.97 -6.54 -19.52
N GLY A 379 -21.54 -7.60 -18.82
CA GLY A 379 -22.42 -8.53 -18.11
C GLY A 379 -23.23 -7.89 -16.99
N ARG A 380 -22.75 -6.81 -16.37
CA ARG A 380 -23.43 -6.11 -15.28
C ARG A 380 -24.51 -5.14 -15.74
N VAL A 381 -24.49 -4.76 -17.04
CA VAL A 381 -25.42 -3.81 -17.65
C VAL A 381 -26.10 -4.40 -18.89
N LYS A 382 -26.42 -5.70 -18.88
CA LYS A 382 -26.95 -6.44 -20.04
C LYS A 382 -28.17 -5.77 -20.68
N GLN A 383 -29.10 -5.25 -19.88
CA GLN A 383 -30.31 -4.59 -20.41
C GLN A 383 -29.97 -3.29 -21.16
N ALA A 384 -29.04 -2.49 -20.67
CA ALA A 384 -28.52 -1.31 -21.34
C ALA A 384 -27.81 -1.71 -22.65
N MET A 385 -26.96 -2.75 -22.61
CA MET A 385 -26.23 -3.25 -23.78
C MET A 385 -27.14 -3.70 -24.93
N ASN A 386 -28.31 -4.26 -24.64
CA ASN A 386 -29.30 -4.66 -25.63
C ASN A 386 -29.92 -3.46 -26.41
N LYS A 387 -29.76 -2.25 -25.89
CA LYS A 387 -30.25 -1.01 -26.53
C LYS A 387 -29.12 -0.23 -27.21
N LEU A 388 -27.88 -0.57 -26.96
CA LEU A 388 -26.71 0.05 -27.58
C LEU A 388 -26.30 -0.70 -28.84
N PRO A 389 -25.68 -0.02 -29.82
CA PRO A 389 -25.14 -0.66 -31.01
C PRO A 389 -24.12 -1.75 -30.63
N ASP A 390 -24.05 -2.80 -31.46
CA ASP A 390 -23.01 -3.84 -31.26
C ASP A 390 -21.61 -3.30 -31.56
N ASP A 391 -20.59 -4.05 -31.18
CA ASP A 391 -19.19 -3.65 -31.31
C ASP A 391 -18.78 -3.50 -32.80
N LYS A 392 -19.37 -4.30 -33.67
CA LYS A 392 -19.10 -4.25 -35.14
C LYS A 392 -19.62 -2.96 -35.74
N THR A 393 -20.84 -2.56 -35.39
CA THR A 393 -21.47 -1.32 -35.82
C THR A 393 -20.63 -0.10 -35.41
N LEU A 394 -20.23 0.00 -34.14
CA LEU A 394 -19.39 1.11 -33.68
C LEU A 394 -18.01 1.11 -34.34
N LYS A 395 -17.41 -0.06 -34.53
CA LYS A 395 -16.13 -0.19 -35.26
C LYS A 395 -16.25 0.31 -36.70
N HIS A 396 -17.39 0.04 -37.38
CA HIS A 396 -17.63 0.52 -38.74
C HIS A 396 -17.79 2.04 -38.81
N GLN A 397 -18.39 2.65 -37.77
CA GLN A 397 -18.50 4.11 -37.65
C GLN A 397 -17.14 4.78 -37.43
N GLY A 398 -16.16 4.04 -36.89
CA GLY A 398 -14.79 4.50 -36.66
C GLY A 398 -14.51 4.96 -35.24
N ARG A 399 -13.22 5.35 -35.01
CA ARG A 399 -12.79 5.88 -33.71
C ARG A 399 -13.51 7.19 -33.40
N GLY A 400 -13.95 7.31 -32.13
CA GLY A 400 -14.76 8.44 -31.69
C GLY A 400 -16.27 8.17 -31.70
N ALA A 401 -16.74 7.08 -32.35
CA ALA A 401 -18.15 6.73 -32.32
C ALA A 401 -18.65 6.49 -30.89
N VAL A 402 -19.79 7.11 -30.56
CA VAL A 402 -20.37 7.06 -29.20
C VAL A 402 -21.88 6.74 -29.30
N SER A 403 -22.41 6.08 -28.30
CA SER A 403 -23.84 5.85 -28.14
C SER A 403 -24.19 5.79 -26.67
N THR A 404 -25.30 6.41 -26.28
CA THR A 404 -25.75 6.55 -24.90
C THR A 404 -27.16 6.04 -24.72
N VAL A 405 -27.39 5.36 -23.60
CA VAL A 405 -28.73 5.02 -23.11
C VAL A 405 -28.90 5.47 -21.68
N THR A 406 -30.09 5.96 -21.36
CA THR A 406 -30.45 6.47 -20.05
C THR A 406 -31.45 5.55 -19.38
N ARG A 407 -31.30 5.25 -18.10
CA ARG A 407 -32.28 4.51 -17.30
C ARG A 407 -33.59 5.33 -17.21
N ALA A 408 -34.73 4.66 -17.16
CA ALA A 408 -36.03 5.31 -17.23
C ALA A 408 -36.28 6.36 -16.13
N ASP A 409 -35.64 6.22 -14.97
CA ASP A 409 -35.69 7.19 -13.87
C ASP A 409 -34.85 8.46 -14.12
N GLY A 410 -34.05 8.48 -15.19
CA GLY A 410 -33.17 9.61 -15.53
C GLY A 410 -31.92 9.77 -14.66
N LYS A 411 -31.69 8.88 -13.69
CA LYS A 411 -30.61 9.02 -12.70
C LYS A 411 -29.28 8.38 -13.13
N LEU A 412 -29.28 7.57 -14.18
CA LEU A 412 -28.14 6.74 -14.58
C LEU A 412 -28.08 6.64 -16.10
N CYS A 413 -26.88 6.77 -16.67
CA CYS A 413 -26.63 6.48 -18.09
C CYS A 413 -25.52 5.44 -18.27
N VAL A 414 -25.57 4.75 -19.41
CA VAL A 414 -24.49 3.91 -19.92
C VAL A 414 -24.06 4.45 -21.27
N VAL A 415 -22.78 4.75 -21.37
CA VAL A 415 -22.14 5.28 -22.57
C VAL A 415 -21.21 4.21 -23.13
N LYS A 416 -21.33 3.95 -24.43
CA LYS A 416 -20.44 3.06 -25.17
C LYS A 416 -19.67 3.88 -26.18
N TRP A 417 -18.37 3.98 -26.02
CA TRP A 417 -17.45 4.72 -26.88
C TRP A 417 -16.49 3.78 -27.59
N TYR A 418 -16.15 4.06 -28.84
CA TYR A 418 -15.21 3.27 -29.60
C TYR A 418 -13.91 4.04 -29.84
N ASP A 419 -12.83 3.58 -29.25
CA ASP A 419 -11.46 4.01 -29.56
C ASP A 419 -10.73 2.88 -30.31
N ASN A 420 -9.73 2.24 -29.76
CA ASN A 420 -9.13 1.02 -30.32
C ASN A 420 -10.01 -0.21 -30.07
N LYS A 421 -10.69 -0.22 -28.92
CA LYS A 421 -11.68 -1.20 -28.51
C LYS A 421 -12.92 -0.46 -27.97
N PRO A 422 -14.09 -1.12 -27.91
CA PRO A 422 -15.27 -0.52 -27.28
C PRO A 422 -15.05 -0.41 -25.78
N VAL A 423 -15.21 0.78 -25.23
CA VAL A 423 -15.24 1.08 -23.79
C VAL A 423 -16.68 1.30 -23.38
N VAL A 424 -17.11 0.65 -22.29
CA VAL A 424 -18.45 0.82 -21.73
C VAL A 424 -18.30 1.48 -20.35
N MET A 425 -18.96 2.61 -20.19
CA MET A 425 -18.93 3.40 -18.97
C MET A 425 -20.33 3.60 -18.42
N LEU A 426 -20.41 3.76 -17.12
CA LEU A 426 -21.64 4.00 -16.37
C LEU A 426 -21.44 5.25 -15.53
N SER A 427 -22.43 6.16 -15.54
CA SER A 427 -22.34 7.37 -14.75
C SER A 427 -23.69 7.90 -14.30
N THR A 428 -23.69 8.51 -13.12
CA THR A 428 -24.79 9.30 -12.57
C THR A 428 -24.61 10.81 -12.77
N VAL A 429 -23.45 11.24 -13.34
CA VAL A 429 -23.09 12.65 -13.50
C VAL A 429 -22.84 13.00 -14.96
N HIS A 430 -21.99 12.24 -15.65
CA HIS A 430 -21.46 12.56 -16.96
C HIS A 430 -22.04 11.67 -18.05
N SER A 431 -22.14 12.21 -19.28
CA SER A 431 -22.53 11.45 -20.45
C SER A 431 -21.61 11.74 -21.64
N GLU A 432 -22.17 11.72 -22.87
CA GLU A 432 -21.40 12.07 -24.07
C GLU A 432 -21.06 13.55 -24.16
N GLN A 433 -21.97 14.44 -23.73
CA GLN A 433 -21.82 15.89 -23.88
C GLN A 433 -21.32 16.57 -22.59
N PRO A 434 -20.52 17.64 -22.69
CA PRO A 434 -19.91 18.18 -23.91
C PRO A 434 -18.73 17.34 -24.40
N GLU A 435 -18.69 17.06 -25.69
CA GLU A 435 -17.57 16.35 -26.32
C GLU A 435 -16.35 17.26 -26.46
N ASP A 436 -15.17 16.66 -26.43
CA ASP A 436 -13.90 17.27 -26.81
C ASP A 436 -13.12 16.34 -27.77
N THR A 437 -11.84 16.62 -27.97
CA THR A 437 -10.99 15.77 -28.81
C THR A 437 -9.70 15.42 -28.07
N CYS A 438 -9.18 14.23 -28.31
CA CYS A 438 -7.90 13.79 -27.78
C CYS A 438 -7.00 13.23 -28.89
N GLN A 439 -5.69 13.28 -28.68
CA GLN A 439 -4.72 12.71 -29.59
C GLN A 439 -4.52 11.23 -29.25
N ARG A 440 -4.60 10.37 -30.26
CA ARG A 440 -4.41 8.92 -30.10
C ARG A 440 -3.42 8.39 -31.14
N TRP A 441 -2.50 7.55 -30.70
CA TRP A 441 -1.57 6.92 -31.62
C TRP A 441 -2.28 5.92 -32.53
N SER A 442 -2.08 6.04 -33.83
CA SER A 442 -2.56 5.08 -34.82
C SER A 442 -1.44 4.12 -35.23
N LYS A 443 -1.50 2.88 -34.75
CA LYS A 443 -0.51 1.83 -35.13
C LYS A 443 -0.46 1.63 -36.66
N LYS A 444 -1.62 1.69 -37.34
CA LYS A 444 -1.74 1.55 -38.82
C LYS A 444 -1.14 2.73 -39.54
N GLY A 445 -1.42 3.95 -39.10
CA GLY A 445 -0.95 5.18 -39.74
C GLY A 445 0.40 5.65 -39.25
N LYS A 446 0.98 5.06 -38.16
CA LYS A 446 2.21 5.47 -37.48
C LYS A 446 2.24 6.98 -37.20
N LYS A 447 1.10 7.52 -36.76
CA LYS A 447 0.93 8.95 -36.45
C LYS A 447 -0.16 9.16 -35.42
N TYR A 448 -0.12 10.30 -34.76
CA TYR A 448 -1.23 10.73 -33.91
C TYR A 448 -2.44 11.12 -34.76
N VAL A 449 -3.60 10.72 -34.30
CA VAL A 449 -4.90 11.08 -34.92
C VAL A 449 -5.79 11.71 -33.85
N THR A 450 -6.54 12.72 -34.25
CA THR A 450 -7.52 13.35 -33.39
C THR A 450 -8.77 12.49 -33.33
N VAL A 451 -9.25 12.18 -32.14
CA VAL A 451 -10.42 11.34 -31.87
C VAL A 451 -11.39 12.12 -31.00
N THR A 452 -12.67 12.12 -31.34
CA THR A 452 -13.72 12.71 -30.51
C THR A 452 -13.85 11.90 -29.22
N ARG A 453 -13.85 12.61 -28.08
CA ARG A 453 -13.91 12.01 -26.75
C ARG A 453 -15.15 12.51 -26.00
N PRO A 454 -16.02 11.63 -25.49
CA PRO A 454 -17.17 12.03 -24.69
C PRO A 454 -16.73 12.54 -23.31
N SER A 455 -17.53 13.44 -22.74
CA SER A 455 -17.27 14.06 -21.42
C SER A 455 -17.01 13.03 -20.32
N ILE A 456 -17.80 11.94 -20.27
CA ILE A 456 -17.62 10.88 -19.27
C ILE A 456 -16.20 10.28 -19.28
N VAL A 457 -15.60 10.10 -20.47
CA VAL A 457 -14.23 9.56 -20.61
C VAL A 457 -13.20 10.60 -20.17
N ARG A 458 -13.39 11.87 -20.54
CA ARG A 458 -12.51 12.95 -20.12
C ARG A 458 -12.47 13.07 -18.60
N GLU A 459 -13.63 13.13 -17.96
CA GLU A 459 -13.74 13.29 -16.51
C GLU A 459 -13.20 12.06 -15.75
N TYR A 460 -13.46 10.86 -16.28
CA TYR A 460 -12.91 9.63 -15.73
C TYR A 460 -11.37 9.65 -15.76
N ASN A 461 -10.77 9.92 -16.92
CA ASN A 461 -9.31 9.92 -17.07
C ASN A 461 -8.63 10.97 -16.19
N SER A 462 -9.26 12.12 -15.98
CA SER A 462 -8.68 13.19 -15.15
C SER A 462 -8.81 12.96 -13.65
N LYS A 463 -9.68 12.04 -13.20
CA LYS A 463 -10.05 11.94 -11.77
C LYS A 463 -9.85 10.55 -11.17
N MET A 464 -9.72 9.51 -11.99
CA MET A 464 -9.57 8.13 -11.51
C MET A 464 -8.19 7.85 -10.92
N GLY A 465 -7.14 8.55 -11.33
CA GLY A 465 -5.75 8.24 -11.04
C GLY A 465 -5.25 8.53 -9.61
N GLY A 466 -6.12 8.88 -8.65
CA GLY A 466 -5.69 9.29 -7.31
C GLY A 466 -4.95 8.19 -6.54
N VAL A 467 -5.43 6.94 -6.59
CA VAL A 467 -4.78 5.81 -5.90
C VAL A 467 -3.44 5.48 -6.57
N ASP A 468 -3.37 5.51 -7.90
CA ASP A 468 -2.11 5.29 -8.65
C ASP A 468 -1.09 6.39 -8.36
N MET A 469 -1.55 7.65 -8.19
CA MET A 469 -0.69 8.76 -7.77
C MET A 469 -0.10 8.52 -6.37
N SER A 470 -0.90 8.05 -5.41
CA SER A 470 -0.42 7.66 -4.08
C SER A 470 0.61 6.53 -4.16
N ASP A 471 0.36 5.50 -4.98
CA ASP A 471 1.29 4.39 -5.19
C ASP A 471 2.60 4.87 -5.82
N ARG A 472 2.53 5.74 -6.81
CA ARG A 472 3.70 6.36 -7.45
C ARG A 472 4.54 7.12 -6.42
N MET A 473 3.94 8.00 -5.61
CA MET A 473 4.65 8.74 -4.58
C MET A 473 5.36 7.83 -3.58
N MET A 474 4.66 6.82 -3.06
CA MET A 474 5.29 5.85 -2.15
C MET A 474 6.39 5.04 -2.82
N SER A 475 6.32 4.81 -4.14
CA SER A 475 7.33 4.02 -4.85
C SER A 475 8.67 4.70 -4.97
N TYR A 476 8.73 6.05 -5.01
CA TYR A 476 10.00 6.79 -5.14
C TYR A 476 10.97 6.54 -3.99
N TYR A 477 10.46 6.47 -2.76
CA TYR A 477 11.28 6.33 -1.55
C TYR A 477 10.71 5.25 -0.63
N ARG A 478 10.36 4.09 -1.20
CA ARG A 478 9.74 3.00 -0.44
C ARG A 478 10.69 2.42 0.59
N MET A 479 10.26 2.36 1.86
CA MET A 479 11.04 1.72 2.92
C MET A 479 11.19 0.22 2.68
N SER A 480 12.43 -0.19 2.42
CA SER A 480 12.80 -1.58 2.12
C SER A 480 13.70 -2.13 3.21
N VAL A 481 13.10 -2.60 4.31
CA VAL A 481 13.85 -3.17 5.45
C VAL A 481 14.11 -4.68 5.29
N ARG A 482 13.93 -5.23 4.11
CA ARG A 482 14.11 -6.66 3.76
C ARG A 482 13.69 -7.61 4.89
N THR A 483 12.42 -7.94 4.99
CA THR A 483 11.87 -8.77 6.06
C THR A 483 11.02 -9.90 5.50
N LYS A 484 11.05 -11.06 6.15
CA LYS A 484 10.13 -12.18 5.92
C LYS A 484 8.85 -12.06 6.77
N LYS A 485 8.76 -11.06 7.68
CA LYS A 485 7.60 -10.84 8.55
C LYS A 485 6.62 -9.87 7.90
N TRP A 486 5.42 -10.34 7.58
CA TRP A 486 4.38 -9.51 6.98
C TRP A 486 3.97 -8.34 7.86
N THR A 487 4.02 -8.49 9.20
CA THR A 487 3.72 -7.43 10.16
C THR A 487 4.65 -6.22 9.98
N ILE A 488 5.95 -6.46 9.87
CA ILE A 488 6.94 -5.39 9.64
C ILE A 488 6.71 -4.74 8.26
N ARG A 489 6.36 -5.52 7.24
CA ARG A 489 6.04 -4.96 5.93
C ARG A 489 4.84 -4.02 5.98
N MET A 490 3.80 -4.39 6.73
CA MET A 490 2.63 -3.53 6.95
C MET A 490 3.00 -2.23 7.67
N LEU A 491 3.79 -2.30 8.74
CA LEU A 491 4.25 -1.11 9.46
C LEU A 491 5.00 -0.15 8.50
N MET A 492 5.92 -0.67 7.68
CA MET A 492 6.69 0.16 6.74
C MET A 492 5.79 0.76 5.66
N HIS A 493 4.85 0.00 5.13
CA HIS A 493 3.93 0.50 4.10
C HIS A 493 3.04 1.64 4.63
N PHE A 494 2.44 1.48 5.81
CA PHE A 494 1.59 2.51 6.38
C PHE A 494 2.39 3.72 6.90
N MET A 495 3.66 3.53 7.28
CA MET A 495 4.58 4.64 7.52
C MET A 495 4.85 5.42 6.23
N ASP A 496 5.10 4.75 5.10
CA ASP A 496 5.28 5.40 3.80
C ASP A 496 4.01 6.17 3.36
N LEU A 497 2.83 5.58 3.59
CA LEU A 497 1.54 6.22 3.32
C LEU A 497 1.36 7.49 4.17
N ALA A 498 1.66 7.42 5.47
CA ALA A 498 1.59 8.57 6.37
C ALA A 498 2.50 9.70 5.90
N LEU A 499 3.75 9.39 5.53
CA LEU A 499 4.70 10.37 5.02
C LEU A 499 4.26 11.00 3.69
N ALA A 500 3.69 10.21 2.78
CA ALA A 500 3.16 10.71 1.51
C ALA A 500 1.97 11.65 1.73
N ASN A 501 1.02 11.24 2.57
CA ASN A 501 -0.12 12.08 2.94
C ASN A 501 0.30 13.38 3.63
N SER A 502 1.23 13.30 4.58
CA SER A 502 1.75 14.48 5.31
C SER A 502 2.40 15.48 4.35
N TRP A 503 3.20 15.00 3.39
CA TRP A 503 3.81 15.87 2.40
C TRP A 503 2.80 16.49 1.45
N LEU A 504 1.79 15.74 1.00
CA LEU A 504 0.72 16.28 0.15
C LEU A 504 -0.03 17.40 0.85
N LEU A 505 -0.37 17.22 2.13
CA LEU A 505 -1.05 18.23 2.91
C LEU A 505 -0.15 19.46 3.11
N TYR A 506 1.13 19.26 3.50
CA TYR A 506 2.13 20.33 3.58
C TYR A 506 2.22 21.12 2.27
N ARG A 507 2.26 20.42 1.12
CA ARG A 507 2.32 21.05 -0.20
C ARG A 507 1.06 21.86 -0.50
N ARG A 508 -0.14 21.33 -0.23
CA ARG A 508 -1.41 22.02 -0.42
C ARG A 508 -1.47 23.30 0.40
N ASP A 509 -1.20 23.23 1.69
CA ASP A 509 -1.24 24.40 2.58
C ASP A 509 -0.26 25.48 2.12
N ASN A 510 0.95 25.10 1.72
CA ASN A 510 1.93 26.06 1.18
C ASN A 510 1.50 26.66 -0.17
N GLN A 511 0.85 25.90 -1.03
CA GLN A 511 0.31 26.41 -2.30
C GLN A 511 -0.83 27.39 -2.06
N GLU A 512 -1.74 27.08 -1.15
CA GLU A 512 -2.86 27.97 -0.76
C GLU A 512 -2.36 29.26 -0.08
N ASN A 513 -1.30 29.18 0.72
CA ASN A 513 -0.63 30.32 1.33
C ASN A 513 0.25 31.12 0.35
N VAL A 514 0.17 30.81 -0.96
CA VAL A 514 0.93 31.48 -2.02
C VAL A 514 2.45 31.45 -1.79
N THR A 515 2.96 30.43 -1.09
CA THR A 515 4.38 30.23 -0.88
C THR A 515 5.08 30.02 -2.24
N PRO A 516 6.22 30.71 -2.51
CA PRO A 516 6.93 30.54 -3.76
C PRO A 516 7.26 29.05 -4.00
N ARG A 517 6.98 28.53 -5.20
CA ARG A 517 7.16 27.10 -5.55
C ARG A 517 8.56 26.57 -5.18
N LYS A 518 9.59 27.38 -5.35
CA LYS A 518 10.99 27.02 -5.03
C LYS A 518 11.25 26.87 -3.52
N SER A 519 10.39 27.43 -2.69
CA SER A 519 10.50 27.37 -1.22
C SER A 519 9.71 26.19 -0.63
N ILE A 520 8.85 25.53 -1.41
CA ILE A 520 8.11 24.34 -1.00
C ILE A 520 9.05 23.14 -1.08
N MET A 521 9.21 22.41 0.03
CA MET A 521 10.10 21.23 0.07
C MET A 521 9.62 20.16 -0.90
N LYS A 522 10.54 19.60 -1.65
CA LYS A 522 10.32 18.37 -2.43
C LYS A 522 10.09 17.19 -1.47
N PHE A 523 9.46 16.12 -1.96
CA PHE A 523 9.14 14.98 -1.12
C PHE A 523 10.36 14.33 -0.47
N LEU A 524 11.49 14.26 -1.18
CA LEU A 524 12.75 13.79 -0.62
C LEU A 524 13.22 14.64 0.56
N GLU A 525 13.23 15.97 0.39
CA GLU A 525 13.65 16.92 1.43
C GLU A 525 12.77 16.81 2.67
N PHE A 526 11.44 16.75 2.46
CA PHE A 526 10.47 16.55 3.54
C PHE A 526 10.75 15.26 4.34
N ARG A 527 10.97 14.14 3.64
CA ARG A 527 11.31 12.86 4.27
C ARG A 527 12.62 12.93 5.05
N MET A 528 13.63 13.60 4.51
CA MET A 528 14.93 13.77 5.19
C MET A 528 14.81 14.61 6.46
N VAL A 529 14.03 15.69 6.43
CA VAL A 529 13.77 16.51 7.62
C VAL A 529 13.06 15.69 8.70
N VAL A 530 12.01 14.95 8.35
CA VAL A 530 11.31 14.07 9.29
C VAL A 530 12.24 12.99 9.87
N ALA A 531 13.07 12.37 9.01
CA ALA A 531 14.04 11.37 9.45
C ALA A 531 15.05 11.96 10.45
N GLN A 532 15.57 13.15 10.20
CA GLN A 532 16.49 13.85 11.08
C GLN A 532 15.86 14.16 12.45
N VAL A 533 14.60 14.67 12.44
CA VAL A 533 13.88 14.94 13.69
C VAL A 533 13.66 13.64 14.47
N PHE A 534 13.28 12.55 13.81
CA PHE A 534 13.12 11.25 14.47
C PHE A 534 14.43 10.74 15.07
N LEU A 535 15.55 10.88 14.35
CA LEU A 535 16.87 10.46 14.81
C LEU A 535 17.43 11.34 15.94
N SER A 536 16.92 12.56 16.12
CA SER A 536 17.35 13.50 17.17
C SER A 536 16.45 13.51 18.41
N LYS A 537 15.38 12.70 18.45
CA LYS A 537 14.53 12.58 19.65
C LYS A 537 15.38 12.09 20.82
N CYS A 538 15.33 12.80 21.96
CA CYS A 538 16.00 12.46 23.20
C CYS A 538 15.00 12.56 24.36
N ASP A 539 15.10 11.67 25.34
CA ASP A 539 14.29 11.76 26.58
C ASP A 539 14.55 13.11 27.28
N VAL A 540 13.58 13.99 27.25
CA VAL A 540 13.61 15.30 27.91
C VAL A 540 13.50 15.14 29.45
N LEU A 541 13.55 13.93 29.98
CA LEU A 541 13.32 13.66 31.39
C LEU A 541 14.58 13.84 32.28
N HIS A 542 15.67 14.44 31.81
CA HIS A 542 16.83 14.75 32.62
C HIS A 542 17.20 16.24 32.79
N GLU A 543 16.36 17.17 32.37
CA GLU A 543 16.55 18.60 32.66
C GLU A 543 15.88 19.04 33.98
N GLY A 544 15.99 18.24 35.04
CA GLY A 544 15.46 18.57 36.36
C GLY A 544 16.41 18.27 37.52
N ALA A 545 17.58 17.72 37.24
CA ALA A 545 18.60 17.55 38.23
C ALA A 545 19.61 18.73 38.13
N HIS A 546 19.33 19.79 38.85
CA HIS A 546 20.34 20.78 39.21
C HIS A 546 21.50 20.03 39.86
N VAL A 547 22.55 19.76 39.10
CA VAL A 547 23.85 19.43 39.69
C VAL A 547 24.41 20.72 40.23
N THR A 548 24.24 20.95 41.51
CA THR A 548 25.11 21.88 42.24
C THR A 548 26.52 21.30 42.12
N GLU A 549 27.36 21.97 41.34
CA GLU A 549 28.81 21.75 41.37
C GLU A 549 29.31 22.19 42.76
N GLU A 550 29.37 21.24 43.67
CA GLU A 550 30.28 21.34 44.79
C GLU A 550 31.67 20.96 44.30
N GLU A 551 32.52 21.96 44.14
CA GLU A 551 33.95 21.83 43.93
C GLU A 551 34.51 21.02 45.11
N ASN A 552 34.76 19.74 44.94
CA ASN A 552 35.62 18.93 45.80
C ASN A 552 36.97 18.71 45.09
N GLU A 553 37.89 19.58 45.42
CA GLU A 553 39.32 19.34 45.27
C GLU A 553 39.72 18.11 46.10
N ASN A 554 39.71 16.93 45.51
CA ASN A 554 40.56 15.82 45.90
C ASN A 554 40.58 14.78 44.76
N GLY A 555 41.67 14.80 44.01
CA GLY A 555 41.95 13.90 42.90
C GLY A 555 42.07 12.44 43.34
N HIS A 556 40.95 11.70 43.18
CA HIS A 556 41.01 10.26 43.02
C HIS A 556 40.06 9.86 41.90
N LEU A 557 40.63 9.60 40.73
CA LEU A 557 39.96 8.92 39.63
C LEU A 557 39.43 7.57 40.11
N PRO A 558 38.15 7.25 39.92
CA PRO A 558 37.62 5.91 40.20
C PRO A 558 38.39 4.88 39.33
N PRO A 559 38.68 3.69 39.87
CA PRO A 559 39.41 2.68 39.12
C PRO A 559 38.61 2.27 37.87
N PRO A 560 39.27 2.08 36.72
CA PRO A 560 38.60 1.71 35.48
C PRO A 560 37.80 0.41 35.69
N GLY A 561 36.50 0.45 35.37
CA GLY A 561 35.62 -0.71 35.47
C GLY A 561 36.24 -1.91 34.79
N LYS A 562 36.23 -3.06 35.47
CA LYS A 562 36.80 -4.32 34.99
C LYS A 562 36.19 -4.63 33.61
N LYS A 563 36.93 -4.36 32.52
CA LYS A 563 36.64 -4.90 31.20
C LYS A 563 36.55 -6.41 31.35
N SER A 564 35.42 -7.03 30.99
CA SER A 564 35.32 -8.48 30.97
C SER A 564 36.48 -8.99 30.11
N ARG A 565 37.34 -9.83 30.68
CA ARG A 565 38.45 -10.45 29.96
C ARG A 565 37.82 -11.33 28.85
N VAL A 566 37.81 -10.82 27.64
CA VAL A 566 37.59 -11.67 26.47
C VAL A 566 38.80 -12.59 26.39
N THR A 567 38.61 -13.86 26.72
CA THR A 567 39.68 -14.87 26.61
C THR A 567 40.04 -14.95 25.10
N PRO A 568 41.30 -14.68 24.73
CA PRO A 568 41.67 -14.73 23.31
C PRO A 568 41.41 -16.14 22.76
N ILE A 569 40.84 -16.20 21.55
CA ILE A 569 40.65 -17.49 20.86
C ILE A 569 42.04 -18.04 20.57
N PRO A 570 42.40 -19.27 21.03
CA PRO A 570 43.72 -19.84 20.77
C PRO A 570 44.03 -19.94 19.26
N HIS A 571 45.30 -19.83 18.94
CA HIS A 571 45.78 -19.94 17.55
C HIS A 571 45.36 -21.32 16.96
N ILE A 572 45.15 -21.36 15.62
CA ILE A 572 44.64 -22.53 14.91
C ILE A 572 45.46 -23.80 15.12
N SER A 573 46.79 -23.64 15.32
CA SER A 573 47.70 -24.74 15.60
C SER A 573 47.42 -25.42 16.96
N VAL A 574 46.92 -24.69 17.96
CA VAL A 574 46.56 -25.24 19.28
C VAL A 574 45.18 -25.92 19.21
N ARG A 575 44.31 -25.45 18.31
CA ARG A 575 42.96 -26.04 18.13
C ARG A 575 42.97 -27.33 17.32
N SER A 576 44.03 -27.60 16.56
CA SER A 576 44.18 -28.76 15.70
C SER A 576 45.03 -29.87 16.34
N SER A 577 45.50 -29.71 17.58
CA SER A 577 46.28 -30.78 18.24
C SER A 577 45.38 -31.96 18.68
N ALA A 578 45.85 -33.18 18.48
CA ALA A 578 45.15 -34.42 18.83
C ALA A 578 44.84 -34.58 20.33
N ALA A 579 45.46 -33.76 21.19
CA ALA A 579 45.22 -33.73 22.65
C ALA A 579 43.92 -32.99 23.02
N HIS A 580 43.22 -32.38 22.04
CA HIS A 580 42.03 -31.57 22.28
C HIS A 580 40.78 -32.31 21.73
N LEU A 581 40.53 -33.48 22.23
CA LEU A 581 39.29 -34.21 21.92
C LEU A 581 38.19 -33.78 22.90
N PRO A 582 36.98 -33.41 22.42
CA PRO A 582 35.89 -33.09 23.32
C PRO A 582 35.42 -34.35 24.03
N GLU A 583 35.31 -34.28 25.34
CA GLU A 583 34.69 -35.34 26.13
C GLU A 583 33.19 -35.37 25.81
N MET A 584 32.69 -36.53 25.39
CA MET A 584 31.28 -36.69 25.03
C MET A 584 30.44 -36.80 26.29
N VAL A 585 29.87 -35.70 26.70
CA VAL A 585 28.88 -35.63 27.79
C VAL A 585 27.50 -35.51 27.16
N ALA A 586 26.57 -36.35 27.58
CA ALA A 586 25.19 -36.32 27.16
C ALA A 586 24.47 -35.08 27.79
N LEU A 587 24.59 -33.93 27.16
CA LEU A 587 23.92 -32.72 27.53
C LEU A 587 22.73 -32.46 26.63
N LYS A 588 21.60 -31.96 27.16
CA LYS A 588 20.40 -31.55 26.38
C LYS A 588 20.71 -30.43 25.37
N ASN A 589 21.75 -29.62 25.66
CA ASN A 589 22.22 -28.59 24.73
C ASN A 589 23.74 -28.70 24.56
N PRO A 590 24.28 -28.73 23.33
CA PRO A 590 25.71 -28.80 23.10
C PRO A 590 26.38 -27.50 23.57
N MET A 591 27.39 -27.65 24.43
CA MET A 591 28.24 -26.52 24.82
C MET A 591 29.45 -26.43 23.89
N ARG A 592 29.90 -25.19 23.63
CA ARG A 592 31.13 -24.98 22.86
C ARG A 592 32.33 -25.47 23.66
N CYS A 593 33.21 -26.21 22.99
CA CYS A 593 34.50 -26.58 23.57
C CYS A 593 35.29 -25.32 23.95
N ARG A 594 35.73 -25.21 25.19
CA ARG A 594 36.69 -24.21 25.64
C ARG A 594 38.04 -24.92 25.80
N ALA A 595 39.03 -24.51 25.01
CA ALA A 595 40.40 -24.94 25.25
C ALA A 595 40.84 -24.43 26.61
N GLN A 596 41.37 -25.30 27.44
CA GLN A 596 42.01 -24.94 28.71
C GLN A 596 43.35 -24.27 28.47
#